data_1af4dd6fc2a091936931a6cc8cf447ef
#
_entry.id   1af4dd6fc2a091936931a6cc8cf447ef
#
_cell.length_a   1.000
_cell.length_b   1.000
_cell.length_c   1.000
_cell.angle_alpha   90.00
_cell.angle_beta   90.00
_cell.angle_gamma   90.00
#
_symmetry.space_group_name_H-M   'P 1'
#
loop_
_entity.id
_entity.type
_entity.pdbx_description
1 polymer ?
#
loop_
_entity_poly.entity_id
_entity_poly.type
_entity_poly.pdbx_seq_one_letter_code
_entity_poly.pdbx_strand_id
1 'polypeptide(L)'
;MARVKRAVNAHKKRRVVLERASGYRGQRSRLYRKAKEQLLHSFNYNFRDRKARKGDFRKLWIQRINAAVRAEGITYNRFIQGLRLAGIELDRRALAEIAVSDPNTFKIGRAHV
;
A
#
# COMPACT_ATOMS: atom_id res chain seq x y z
N MET A 1 24.67 -30.18 33.53
CA MET A 1 23.47 -29.79 32.78
C MET A 1 23.14 -28.32 33.02
N ALA A 2 22.86 -27.61 31.93
CA ALA A 2 22.42 -26.24 32.05
C ALA A 2 21.00 -26.19 32.65
N ARG A 3 20.83 -25.39 33.68
CA ARG A 3 19.55 -25.20 34.34
C ARG A 3 18.80 -24.07 33.65
N VAL A 4 17.69 -24.40 32.98
CA VAL A 4 16.83 -23.42 32.32
C VAL A 4 15.73 -22.96 33.30
N LYS A 5 15.71 -21.67 33.59
CA LYS A 5 14.65 -21.09 34.40
C LYS A 5 13.45 -20.76 33.51
N ARG A 6 12.30 -21.36 33.78
CA ARG A 6 11.07 -21.17 32.99
C ARG A 6 10.63 -19.71 32.95
N ALA A 7 10.77 -19.01 34.07
CA ALA A 7 10.33 -17.61 34.18
C ALA A 7 11.08 -16.66 33.23
N VAL A 8 12.33 -16.95 32.90
CA VAL A 8 13.15 -16.08 32.04
C VAL A 8 12.58 -16.02 30.62
N ASN A 9 12.34 -17.17 30.01
CA ASN A 9 11.81 -17.20 28.64
C ASN A 9 10.38 -16.67 28.57
N ALA A 10 9.53 -17.04 29.52
CA ALA A 10 8.15 -16.56 29.54
C ALA A 10 8.09 -15.06 29.71
N HIS A 11 8.94 -14.51 30.57
CA HIS A 11 8.99 -13.08 30.80
C HIS A 11 9.42 -12.31 29.54
N LYS A 12 10.42 -12.81 28.84
CA LYS A 12 10.88 -12.21 27.57
C LYS A 12 9.79 -12.21 26.52
N LYS A 13 9.07 -13.32 26.38
CA LYS A 13 7.96 -13.42 25.42
C LYS A 13 6.85 -12.41 25.73
N ARG A 14 6.46 -12.32 27.00
CA ARG A 14 5.45 -11.36 27.43
C ARG A 14 5.88 -9.92 27.17
N ARG A 15 7.12 -9.62 27.46
CA ARG A 15 7.68 -8.29 27.26
C ARG A 15 7.59 -7.86 25.81
N VAL A 16 7.98 -8.73 24.86
CA VAL A 16 7.95 -8.44 23.43
C VAL A 16 6.51 -8.16 22.96
N VAL A 17 5.55 -9.01 23.40
CA VAL A 17 4.15 -8.83 23.03
C VAL A 17 3.60 -7.53 23.56
N LEU A 18 3.85 -7.22 24.82
CA LEU A 18 3.35 -6.00 25.44
C LEU A 18 3.97 -4.74 24.86
N GLU A 19 5.25 -4.78 24.50
CA GLU A 19 5.90 -3.67 23.82
C GLU A 19 5.25 -3.37 22.47
N ARG A 20 4.95 -4.40 21.69
CA ARG A 20 4.28 -4.24 20.40
C ARG A 20 2.84 -3.77 20.55
N ALA A 21 2.18 -4.12 21.63
CA ALA A 21 0.81 -3.70 21.92
C ALA A 21 0.74 -2.34 22.60
N SER A 22 1.86 -1.69 22.82
CA SER A 22 1.91 -0.36 23.46
C SER A 22 1.05 0.62 22.66
N GLY A 23 0.20 1.35 23.37
CA GLY A 23 -0.73 2.30 22.76
C GLY A 23 -2.11 1.73 22.45
N TYR A 24 -2.31 0.42 22.60
CA TYR A 24 -3.63 -0.18 22.44
C TYR A 24 -4.51 0.17 23.65
N ARG A 25 -5.80 0.27 23.41
CA ARG A 25 -6.74 0.70 24.44
C ARG A 25 -7.07 -0.39 25.45
N GLY A 26 -7.23 0.01 26.70
CA GLY A 26 -7.73 -0.83 27.79
C GLY A 26 -6.82 -2.00 28.08
N GLN A 27 -7.44 -3.15 28.29
CA GLN A 27 -6.73 -4.37 28.66
C GLN A 27 -5.83 -4.91 27.54
N ARG A 28 -6.04 -4.49 26.30
CA ARG A 28 -5.25 -4.95 25.17
C ARG A 28 -3.78 -4.55 25.25
N SER A 29 -3.47 -3.47 25.99
CA SER A 29 -2.09 -3.05 26.20
C SER A 29 -1.50 -3.56 27.51
N ARG A 30 -2.34 -4.07 28.43
CA ARG A 30 -1.93 -4.42 29.80
C ARG A 30 -1.90 -5.91 30.07
N LEU A 31 -2.90 -6.66 29.59
CA LEU A 31 -3.02 -8.09 29.84
C LEU A 31 -2.42 -8.87 28.67
N TYR A 32 -1.47 -9.75 28.98
CA TYR A 32 -0.73 -10.50 27.96
C TYR A 32 -1.65 -11.24 26.99
N ARG A 33 -2.65 -11.98 27.52
CA ARG A 33 -3.56 -12.76 26.68
C ARG A 33 -4.32 -11.87 25.69
N LYS A 34 -4.86 -10.76 26.18
CA LYS A 34 -5.59 -9.81 25.33
C LYS A 34 -4.68 -9.11 24.34
N ALA A 35 -3.47 -8.74 24.79
CA ALA A 35 -2.47 -8.13 23.90
C ALA A 35 -2.05 -9.06 22.80
N LYS A 36 -1.78 -10.32 23.11
CA LYS A 36 -1.41 -11.34 22.12
C LYS A 36 -2.50 -11.56 21.09
N GLU A 37 -3.76 -11.68 21.54
CA GLU A 37 -4.90 -11.82 20.65
C GLU A 37 -5.01 -10.65 19.70
N GLN A 38 -4.90 -9.44 20.22
CA GLN A 38 -4.99 -8.22 19.38
C GLN A 38 -3.84 -8.13 18.39
N LEU A 39 -2.63 -8.56 18.77
CA LEU A 39 -1.50 -8.57 17.85
C LEU A 39 -1.70 -9.54 16.69
N LEU A 40 -2.34 -10.69 16.94
CA LEU A 40 -2.68 -11.62 15.87
C LEU A 40 -3.60 -10.96 14.86
N HIS A 41 -4.62 -10.22 15.31
CA HIS A 41 -5.48 -9.45 14.45
C HIS A 41 -4.72 -8.35 13.71
N SER A 42 -3.82 -7.64 14.41
CA SER A 42 -3.02 -6.58 13.81
C SER A 42 -2.14 -7.09 12.68
N PHE A 43 -1.51 -8.26 12.85
CA PHE A 43 -0.69 -8.85 11.81
C PHE A 43 -1.52 -9.30 10.61
N ASN A 44 -2.73 -9.83 10.83
CA ASN A 44 -3.66 -10.15 9.74
C ASN A 44 -4.05 -8.89 8.97
N TYR A 45 -4.33 -7.81 9.69
CA TYR A 45 -4.66 -6.53 9.06
C TYR A 45 -3.48 -5.97 8.28
N ASN A 46 -2.27 -6.09 8.81
CA ASN A 46 -1.07 -5.64 8.09
C ASN A 46 -0.90 -6.40 6.77
N PHE A 47 -1.10 -7.71 6.78
CA PHE A 47 -1.00 -8.54 5.59
C PHE A 47 -2.06 -8.13 4.55
N ARG A 48 -3.31 -8.01 4.99
CA ARG A 48 -4.42 -7.59 4.13
C ARG A 48 -4.17 -6.19 3.55
N ASP A 49 -3.74 -5.26 4.40
CA ASP A 49 -3.60 -3.85 4.01
C ASP A 49 -2.41 -3.63 3.08
N ARG A 50 -1.35 -4.43 3.21
CA ARG A 50 -0.24 -4.37 2.25
C ARG A 50 -0.68 -4.78 0.85
N LYS A 51 -1.57 -5.76 0.75
CA LYS A 51 -2.17 -6.13 -0.54
C LYS A 51 -3.11 -5.04 -1.06
N ALA A 52 -3.93 -4.49 -0.17
CA ALA A 52 -4.87 -3.42 -0.53
C ALA A 52 -4.15 -2.15 -0.98
N ARG A 53 -2.99 -1.86 -0.40
CA ARG A 53 -2.20 -0.66 -0.74
C ARG A 53 -1.84 -0.62 -2.21
N LYS A 54 -1.49 -1.77 -2.80
CA LYS A 54 -1.15 -1.84 -4.23
C LYS A 54 -2.32 -1.40 -5.10
N GLY A 55 -3.53 -1.84 -4.76
CA GLY A 55 -4.74 -1.41 -5.45
C GLY A 55 -5.06 0.07 -5.21
N ASP A 56 -4.82 0.56 -4.01
CA ASP A 56 -5.06 1.96 -3.67
C ASP A 56 -4.15 2.89 -4.47
N PHE A 57 -2.87 2.56 -4.58
CA PHE A 57 -1.95 3.34 -5.40
C PHE A 57 -2.30 3.28 -6.88
N ARG A 58 -2.74 2.13 -7.36
CA ARG A 58 -3.19 2.01 -8.74
C ARG A 58 -4.40 2.90 -9.01
N LYS A 59 -5.35 2.95 -8.10
CA LYS A 59 -6.49 3.87 -8.22
C LYS A 59 -6.03 5.33 -8.30
N LEU A 60 -5.06 5.69 -7.47
CA LEU A 60 -4.51 7.05 -7.48
C LEU A 60 -3.86 7.37 -8.82
N TRP A 61 -3.07 6.44 -9.36
CA TRP A 61 -2.43 6.62 -10.67
C TRP A 61 -3.46 6.79 -11.77
N ILE A 62 -4.51 5.96 -11.76
CA ILE A 62 -5.59 6.04 -12.75
C ILE A 62 -6.30 7.38 -12.64
N GLN A 63 -6.57 7.87 -11.44
CA GLN A 63 -7.21 9.17 -11.23
C GLN A 63 -6.37 10.31 -11.79
N ARG A 64 -5.07 10.27 -11.56
CA ARG A 64 -4.14 11.29 -12.07
C ARG A 64 -4.07 11.27 -13.59
N ILE A 65 -3.96 10.08 -14.18
CA ILE A 65 -3.95 9.94 -15.63
C ILE A 65 -5.28 10.43 -16.22
N ASN A 66 -6.39 10.03 -15.62
CA ASN A 66 -7.72 10.43 -16.09
C ASN A 66 -7.89 11.95 -16.07
N ALA A 67 -7.47 12.60 -14.99
CA ALA A 67 -7.53 14.06 -14.90
C ALA A 67 -6.73 14.73 -16.01
N ALA A 68 -5.53 14.21 -16.28
CA ALA A 68 -4.66 14.76 -17.32
C ALA A 68 -5.22 14.57 -18.72
N VAL A 69 -5.76 13.39 -19.04
CA VAL A 69 -6.31 13.13 -20.37
C VAL A 69 -7.64 13.83 -20.60
N ARG A 70 -8.44 14.00 -19.56
CA ARG A 70 -9.70 14.75 -19.70
C ARG A 70 -9.45 16.23 -19.97
N ALA A 71 -8.37 16.79 -19.43
CA ALA A 71 -7.95 18.14 -19.74
C ALA A 71 -7.60 18.28 -21.24
N GLU A 72 -7.18 17.19 -21.88
CA GLU A 72 -6.89 17.14 -23.31
C GLU A 72 -8.07 16.68 -24.17
N GLY A 73 -9.23 16.44 -23.56
CA GLY A 73 -10.46 16.15 -24.27
C GLY A 73 -10.74 14.70 -24.57
N ILE A 74 -10.01 13.74 -23.95
CA ILE A 74 -10.28 12.31 -24.13
C ILE A 74 -10.52 11.62 -22.79
N THR A 75 -11.07 10.42 -22.83
CA THR A 75 -11.33 9.62 -21.64
C THR A 75 -10.18 8.67 -21.36
N TYR A 76 -10.09 8.21 -20.10
CA TYR A 76 -9.06 7.26 -19.71
C TYR A 76 -9.12 5.97 -20.54
N ASN A 77 -10.32 5.44 -20.78
CA ASN A 77 -10.48 4.20 -21.54
C ASN A 77 -9.91 4.32 -22.96
N ARG A 78 -10.21 5.40 -23.62
CA ARG A 78 -9.71 5.66 -24.97
C ARG A 78 -8.20 5.89 -24.98
N PHE A 79 -7.69 6.55 -23.96
CA PHE A 79 -6.25 6.79 -23.82
C PHE A 79 -5.49 5.47 -23.68
N ILE A 80 -5.95 4.56 -22.82
CA ILE A 80 -5.32 3.25 -22.61
C ILE A 80 -5.41 2.40 -23.89
N GLN A 81 -6.55 2.41 -24.56
CA GLN A 81 -6.71 1.70 -25.83
C GLN A 81 -5.72 2.22 -26.87
N GLY A 82 -5.60 3.53 -26.97
CA GLY A 82 -4.67 4.15 -27.91
C GLY A 82 -3.22 3.81 -27.63
N LEU A 83 -2.82 3.76 -26.36
CA LEU A 83 -1.48 3.35 -25.98
C LEU A 83 -1.18 1.91 -26.41
N ARG A 84 -2.14 1.01 -26.27
CA ARG A 84 -2.00 -0.37 -26.70
C ARG A 84 -1.86 -0.48 -28.21
N LEU A 85 -2.68 0.26 -28.96
CA LEU A 85 -2.64 0.27 -30.42
C LEU A 85 -1.33 0.87 -30.93
N ALA A 86 -0.80 1.87 -30.24
CA ALA A 86 0.47 2.51 -30.60
C ALA A 86 1.70 1.70 -30.16
N GLY A 87 1.51 0.63 -29.39
CA GLY A 87 2.60 -0.21 -28.91
C GLY A 87 3.43 0.42 -27.79
N ILE A 88 2.89 1.40 -27.09
CA ILE A 88 3.57 2.06 -26.00
C ILE A 88 3.33 1.27 -24.71
N GLU A 89 4.41 0.70 -24.14
CA GLU A 89 4.36 -0.13 -22.95
C GLU A 89 4.88 0.64 -21.72
N LEU A 90 4.06 1.54 -21.21
CA LEU A 90 4.34 2.23 -19.94
C LEU A 90 3.29 1.83 -18.91
N ASP A 91 3.74 1.60 -17.68
CA ASP A 91 2.80 1.29 -16.62
C ASP A 91 2.08 2.54 -16.12
N ARG A 92 1.05 2.33 -15.33
CA ARG A 92 0.22 3.43 -14.82
C ARG A 92 0.99 4.36 -13.90
N ARG A 93 1.92 3.81 -13.14
CA ARG A 93 2.76 4.61 -12.25
C ARG A 93 3.62 5.61 -13.05
N ALA A 94 4.30 5.11 -14.09
CA ALA A 94 5.13 5.96 -14.94
C ALA A 94 4.30 7.03 -15.65
N LEU A 95 3.13 6.66 -16.17
CA LEU A 95 2.23 7.60 -16.85
C LEU A 95 1.72 8.69 -15.90
N ALA A 96 1.34 8.31 -14.68
CA ALA A 96 0.87 9.26 -13.69
C ALA A 96 1.98 10.22 -13.28
N GLU A 97 3.21 9.73 -13.14
CA GLU A 97 4.36 10.57 -12.79
C GLU A 97 4.67 11.56 -13.91
N ILE A 98 4.64 11.11 -15.16
CA ILE A 98 4.86 11.99 -16.32
C ILE A 98 3.76 13.05 -16.40
N ALA A 99 2.52 12.68 -16.15
CA ALA A 99 1.39 13.59 -16.21
C ALA A 99 1.51 14.73 -15.19
N VAL A 100 2.09 14.44 -14.01
CA VAL A 100 2.26 15.44 -12.95
C VAL A 100 3.56 16.22 -13.13
N SER A 101 4.66 15.52 -13.40
CA SER A 101 6.00 16.11 -13.42
C SER A 101 6.36 16.76 -14.74
N ASP A 102 5.87 16.23 -15.85
CA ASP A 102 6.22 16.69 -17.19
C ASP A 102 5.00 16.64 -18.11
N PRO A 103 4.07 17.61 -17.96
CA PRO A 103 2.86 17.63 -18.78
C PRO A 103 3.13 17.71 -20.29
N ASN A 104 4.23 18.34 -20.69
CA ASN A 104 4.57 18.47 -22.11
C ASN A 104 4.89 17.12 -22.75
N THR A 105 5.68 16.29 -22.07
CA THR A 105 5.99 14.93 -22.52
C THR A 105 4.72 14.08 -22.56
N PHE A 106 3.83 14.25 -21.59
CA PHE A 106 2.55 13.57 -21.55
C PHE A 106 1.68 13.94 -22.76
N LYS A 107 1.63 15.20 -23.12
CA LYS A 107 0.90 15.67 -24.31
C LYS A 107 1.47 15.10 -25.60
N ILE A 108 2.78 14.99 -25.72
CA ILE A 108 3.45 14.40 -26.87
C ILE A 108 3.05 12.93 -26.98
N GLY A 109 3.05 12.20 -25.86
CA GLY A 109 2.59 10.82 -25.84
C GLY A 109 1.13 10.69 -26.27
N ARG A 110 0.28 11.59 -25.83
CA ARG A 110 -1.13 11.62 -26.24
C ARG A 110 -1.28 11.86 -27.73
N ALA A 111 -0.44 12.68 -28.32
CA ALA A 111 -0.51 13.00 -29.75
C ALA A 111 -0.30 11.74 -30.64
N HIS A 112 0.38 10.74 -30.14
CA HIS A 112 0.59 9.46 -30.83
C HIS A 112 -0.59 8.51 -30.65
N VAL A 113 -1.54 8.84 -29.80
CA VAL A 113 -2.73 8.06 -29.50
C VAL A 113 -3.89 8.58 -30.32
#